data_03d299bfd01bca839ecb93be4ab28d72
#
_entry.id   03d299bfd01bca839ecb93be4ab28d72
#
_cell.length_a   1.000
_cell.length_b   1.000
_cell.length_c   1.000
_cell.angle_alpha   90.00
_cell.angle_beta   90.00
_cell.angle_gamma   90.00
#
_symmetry.space_group_name_H-M   'P 1'
#
loop_
_entity.id
_entity.type
_entity.pdbx_description
1 polymer ?
#
loop_
_entity_poly.entity_id
_entity_poly.type
_entity_poly.pdbx_seq_one_letter_code
_entity_poly.pdbx_strand_id
1 'polypeptide(L)'
;PHTPVAAIEQVLDVTDLVLIMSVNPGFGGQSFIPSVLPKLTELRALADARGLSLDLEIDGGIAPSTIAAARQAGADVMVAGSAVFRAREVAPDANFDTRVAAYRGAIDALRDAAGTSA
;
A
#
# COMPACT_ATOMS: atom_id res chain seq x y z
N PRO A 1 -5.78 8.26 -8.70
CA PRO A 1 -5.04 9.20 -7.79
C PRO A 1 -5.73 10.54 -7.61
N HIS A 2 -6.33 11.10 -8.66
CA HIS A 2 -6.90 12.46 -8.64
C HIS A 2 -8.38 12.54 -8.25
N THR A 3 -9.05 11.42 -8.00
CA THR A 3 -10.44 11.40 -7.49
C THR A 3 -10.45 11.92 -6.04
N PRO A 4 -11.27 12.94 -5.72
CA PRO A 4 -11.32 13.47 -4.36
C PRO A 4 -12.09 12.55 -3.41
N VAL A 5 -11.80 12.63 -2.11
CA VAL A 5 -12.48 11.86 -1.06
C VAL A 5 -13.99 12.15 -1.06
N ALA A 6 -14.38 13.38 -1.32
CA ALA A 6 -15.79 13.78 -1.39
C ALA A 6 -16.62 12.95 -2.38
N ALA A 7 -16.00 12.34 -3.40
CA ALA A 7 -16.71 11.50 -4.38
C ALA A 7 -17.28 10.21 -3.77
N ILE A 8 -16.74 9.74 -2.65
CA ILE A 8 -17.17 8.50 -1.98
C ILE A 8 -17.70 8.73 -0.56
N GLU A 9 -17.66 9.95 -0.07
CA GLU A 9 -18.00 10.27 1.33
C GLU A 9 -19.40 9.79 1.74
N GLN A 10 -20.36 9.85 0.81
CA GLN A 10 -21.75 9.47 1.08
C GLN A 10 -21.99 7.95 1.15
N VAL A 11 -21.02 7.14 0.73
CA VAL A 11 -21.13 5.68 0.73
C VAL A 11 -20.19 5.01 1.73
N LEU A 12 -19.44 5.78 2.51
CA LEU A 12 -18.50 5.22 3.49
C LEU A 12 -19.18 4.32 4.52
N ASP A 13 -20.41 4.64 4.92
CA ASP A 13 -21.16 3.88 5.93
C ASP A 13 -21.53 2.44 5.48
N VAL A 14 -21.46 2.17 4.18
CA VAL A 14 -21.71 0.84 3.58
C VAL A 14 -20.47 0.26 2.90
N THR A 15 -19.31 0.81 3.19
CA THR A 15 -18.02 0.42 2.58
C THR A 15 -17.15 -0.25 3.63
N ASP A 16 -16.57 -1.39 3.29
CA ASP A 16 -15.65 -2.14 4.15
C ASP A 16 -14.18 -1.78 3.90
N LEU A 17 -13.85 -1.43 2.64
CA LEU A 17 -12.50 -1.10 2.24
C LEU A 17 -12.49 0.01 1.18
N VAL A 18 -11.56 0.96 1.32
CA VAL A 18 -11.28 2.00 0.32
C VAL A 18 -9.86 1.87 -0.19
N LEU A 19 -9.70 1.69 -1.50
CA LEU A 19 -8.40 1.70 -2.17
C LEU A 19 -8.04 3.10 -2.66
N ILE A 20 -6.89 3.60 -2.25
CA ILE A 20 -6.25 4.79 -2.81
C ILE A 20 -5.15 4.36 -3.78
N MET A 21 -5.29 4.75 -5.04
CA MET A 21 -4.23 4.57 -6.02
C MET A 21 -3.14 5.62 -5.82
N SER A 22 -1.91 5.18 -5.65
CA SER A 22 -0.71 6.03 -5.52
C SER A 22 0.15 6.05 -6.78
N VAL A 23 -0.38 5.54 -7.88
CA VAL A 23 0.11 5.69 -9.26
C VAL A 23 -1.08 5.83 -10.19
N ASN A 24 -0.88 6.33 -11.40
CA ASN A 24 -1.93 6.26 -12.42
C ASN A 24 -2.05 4.81 -12.90
N PRO A 25 -3.25 4.17 -12.82
CA PRO A 25 -3.43 2.80 -13.24
C PRO A 25 -3.05 2.56 -14.71
N GLY A 26 -2.40 1.43 -14.99
CA GLY A 26 -2.01 1.07 -16.35
C GLY A 26 -0.89 0.02 -16.41
N PHE A 27 0.16 0.17 -15.64
CA PHE A 27 1.29 -0.78 -15.60
C PHE A 27 2.02 -0.72 -14.25
N GLY A 28 2.75 -1.79 -13.92
CA GLY A 28 3.51 -1.90 -12.68
C GLY A 28 4.85 -1.16 -12.72
N GLY A 29 5.44 -0.89 -11.55
CA GLY A 29 6.77 -0.29 -11.39
C GLY A 29 6.80 1.22 -11.59
N GLN A 30 5.65 1.90 -11.54
CA GLN A 30 5.57 3.36 -11.59
C GLN A 30 6.03 3.99 -10.27
N SER A 31 6.44 5.26 -10.36
CA SER A 31 6.84 6.06 -9.19
C SER A 31 5.63 6.40 -8.33
N PHE A 32 5.80 6.27 -7.01
CA PHE A 32 4.82 6.67 -6.01
C PHE A 32 4.45 8.15 -6.14
N ILE A 33 3.17 8.47 -6.02
CA ILE A 33 2.63 9.84 -6.05
C ILE A 33 2.38 10.29 -4.61
N PRO A 34 3.27 11.08 -3.96
CA PRO A 34 3.13 11.45 -2.55
C PRO A 34 1.90 12.31 -2.25
N SER A 35 1.40 13.05 -3.23
CA SER A 35 0.24 13.93 -3.08
C SER A 35 -1.08 13.20 -2.80
N VAL A 36 -1.11 11.86 -2.85
CA VAL A 36 -2.29 11.08 -2.45
C VAL A 36 -2.34 10.82 -0.94
N LEU A 37 -1.22 10.95 -0.22
CA LEU A 37 -1.16 10.68 1.22
C LEU A 37 -2.17 11.48 2.04
N PRO A 38 -2.40 12.79 1.79
CA PRO A 38 -3.43 13.55 2.48
C PRO A 38 -4.84 12.93 2.39
N LYS A 39 -5.16 12.21 1.30
CA LYS A 39 -6.46 11.52 1.16
C LYS A 39 -6.60 10.36 2.13
N LEU A 40 -5.53 9.61 2.41
CA LEU A 40 -5.55 8.57 3.44
C LEU A 40 -5.82 9.18 4.82
N THR A 41 -5.15 10.28 5.15
CA THR A 41 -5.34 10.98 6.43
C THR A 41 -6.76 11.51 6.56
N GLU A 42 -7.32 12.09 5.49
CA GLU A 42 -8.69 12.56 5.45
C GLU A 42 -9.71 11.42 5.63
N LEU A 43 -9.54 10.31 4.91
CA LEU A 43 -10.40 9.13 5.03
C LEU A 43 -10.34 8.50 6.41
N ARG A 44 -9.15 8.39 7.00
CA ARG A 44 -8.99 7.87 8.36
C ARG A 44 -9.74 8.75 9.36
N ALA A 45 -9.56 10.07 9.28
CA ALA A 45 -10.25 11.01 10.15
C ALA A 45 -11.78 10.93 10.00
N LEU A 46 -12.28 10.78 8.78
CA LEU A 46 -13.72 10.62 8.52
C LEU A 46 -14.25 9.29 9.09
N ALA A 47 -13.52 8.19 8.88
CA ALA A 47 -13.89 6.88 9.40
C ALA A 47 -13.95 6.90 10.94
N ASP A 48 -12.93 7.44 11.57
CA ASP A 48 -12.84 7.53 13.03
C ASP A 48 -13.96 8.43 13.60
N ALA A 49 -14.21 9.58 12.98
CA ALA A 49 -15.26 10.50 13.42
C ALA A 49 -16.68 9.91 13.31
N ARG A 50 -16.89 8.99 12.36
CA ARG A 50 -18.17 8.29 12.16
C ARG A 50 -18.23 6.94 12.90
N GLY A 51 -17.15 6.50 13.55
CA GLY A 51 -17.07 5.20 14.23
C GLY A 51 -17.12 4.01 13.26
N LEU A 52 -16.61 4.20 12.02
CA LEU A 52 -16.62 3.16 10.98
C LEU A 52 -15.39 2.25 11.12
N SER A 53 -15.62 0.94 11.00
CA SER A 53 -14.56 -0.06 10.84
C SER A 53 -14.27 -0.20 9.35
N LEU A 54 -13.31 0.58 8.85
CA LEU A 54 -12.99 0.71 7.43
C LEU A 54 -11.50 0.49 7.22
N ASP A 55 -11.15 -0.48 6.36
CA ASP A 55 -9.77 -0.68 5.92
C ASP A 55 -9.40 0.33 4.83
N LEU A 56 -8.23 0.93 4.98
CA LEU A 56 -7.65 1.81 3.96
C LEU A 56 -6.50 1.10 3.26
N GLU A 57 -6.68 0.84 1.98
CA GLU A 57 -5.70 0.20 1.11
C GLU A 57 -5.00 1.23 0.22
N ILE A 58 -3.72 1.00 -0.03
CA ILE A 58 -2.92 1.80 -0.97
C ILE A 58 -2.20 0.89 -1.96
N ASP A 59 -2.30 1.23 -3.26
CA ASP A 59 -1.62 0.51 -4.35
C ASP A 59 -0.90 1.48 -5.28
N GLY A 60 0.37 1.21 -5.48
CA GLY A 60 1.24 1.91 -6.43
C GLY A 60 2.52 2.46 -5.82
N GLY A 61 3.66 1.95 -6.27
CA GLY A 61 4.98 2.41 -5.86
C GLY A 61 5.31 2.17 -4.39
N ILE A 62 4.66 1.18 -3.75
CA ILE A 62 4.97 0.77 -2.39
C ILE A 62 6.31 0.03 -2.38
N ALA A 63 7.24 0.57 -1.59
CA ALA A 63 8.61 0.11 -1.44
C ALA A 63 9.09 0.43 -0.02
N PRO A 64 10.24 -0.10 0.45
CA PRO A 64 10.79 0.25 1.77
C PRO A 64 10.94 1.77 2.01
N SER A 65 11.16 2.55 0.94
CA SER A 65 11.28 4.01 1.02
C SER A 65 9.96 4.78 1.12
N THR A 66 8.82 4.16 0.81
CA THR A 66 7.50 4.84 0.75
C THR A 66 6.49 4.27 1.73
N ILE A 67 6.66 3.02 2.17
CA ILE A 67 5.68 2.29 2.97
C ILE A 67 5.44 2.92 4.34
N ALA A 68 6.49 3.46 4.98
CA ALA A 68 6.36 4.13 6.28
C ALA A 68 5.44 5.35 6.21
N ALA A 69 5.58 6.17 5.15
CA ALA A 69 4.75 7.35 4.96
C ALA A 69 3.28 6.96 4.68
N ALA A 70 3.05 5.89 3.90
CA ALA A 70 1.71 5.37 3.65
C ALA A 70 1.03 4.90 4.94
N ARG A 71 1.75 4.15 5.78
CA ARG A 71 1.25 3.70 7.08
C ARG A 71 0.94 4.87 8.02
N GLN A 72 1.85 5.83 8.13
CA GLN A 72 1.65 7.02 8.96
C GLN A 72 0.45 7.86 8.52
N ALA A 73 0.16 7.87 7.22
CA ALA A 73 -1.01 8.54 6.66
C ALA A 73 -2.32 7.80 6.95
N GLY A 74 -2.29 6.55 7.43
CA GLY A 74 -3.47 5.80 7.85
C GLY A 74 -3.79 4.56 7.02
N ALA A 75 -2.90 4.11 6.13
CA ALA A 75 -3.10 2.87 5.40
C ALA A 75 -2.97 1.64 6.31
N ASP A 76 -3.92 0.72 6.21
CA ASP A 76 -3.92 -0.59 6.88
C ASP A 76 -3.37 -1.68 5.97
N VAL A 77 -3.71 -1.62 4.68
CA VAL A 77 -3.37 -2.59 3.64
C VAL A 77 -2.48 -1.96 2.59
N MET A 78 -1.36 -2.58 2.26
CA MET A 78 -0.38 -2.05 1.32
C MET A 78 -0.06 -3.07 0.24
N VAL A 79 -0.35 -2.73 -1.01
CA VAL A 79 -0.09 -3.58 -2.17
C VAL A 79 1.32 -3.30 -2.70
N ALA A 80 2.17 -4.30 -2.67
CA ALA A 80 3.55 -4.22 -3.15
C ALA A 80 3.82 -5.29 -4.21
N GLY A 81 4.03 -4.89 -5.45
CA GLY A 81 4.36 -5.77 -6.56
C GLY A 81 5.87 -5.83 -6.82
N SER A 82 6.41 -4.83 -7.51
CA SER A 82 7.82 -4.79 -7.90
C SER A 82 8.80 -4.85 -6.71
N ALA A 83 8.43 -4.26 -5.58
CA ALA A 83 9.24 -4.30 -4.36
C ALA A 83 9.37 -5.72 -3.76
N VAL A 84 8.49 -6.65 -4.11
CA VAL A 84 8.59 -8.07 -3.72
C VAL A 84 9.24 -8.88 -4.83
N PHE A 85 8.66 -8.83 -6.03
CA PHE A 85 9.03 -9.74 -7.12
C PHE A 85 10.26 -9.31 -7.92
N ARG A 86 10.71 -8.06 -7.77
CA ARG A 86 11.92 -7.52 -8.41
C ARG A 86 12.94 -6.97 -7.41
N ALA A 87 12.76 -7.21 -6.11
CA ALA A 87 13.66 -6.71 -5.07
C ALA A 87 15.07 -7.32 -5.16
N ARG A 88 15.16 -8.55 -5.66
CA ARG A 88 16.42 -9.25 -5.94
C ARG A 88 16.32 -9.97 -7.27
N GLU A 89 17.41 -9.99 -8.01
CA GLU A 89 17.53 -10.89 -9.16
C GLU A 89 17.54 -12.34 -8.65
N VAL A 90 16.52 -13.08 -9.04
CA VAL A 90 16.44 -14.53 -8.82
C VAL A 90 16.69 -15.19 -10.17
N ALA A 91 17.69 -16.05 -10.24
CA ALA A 91 18.02 -16.75 -11.49
C ALA A 91 16.79 -17.48 -12.04
N PRO A 92 16.58 -17.50 -13.37
CA PRO A 92 15.40 -18.13 -13.99
C PRO A 92 15.26 -19.62 -13.63
N ASP A 93 16.37 -20.30 -13.39
CA ASP A 93 16.50 -21.71 -13.01
C ASP A 93 16.59 -21.94 -11.50
N ALA A 94 16.46 -20.89 -10.67
CA ALA A 94 16.49 -21.01 -9.23
C ALA A 94 15.41 -21.98 -8.73
N ASN A 95 15.77 -22.83 -7.78
CA ASN A 95 14.85 -23.75 -7.16
C ASN A 95 13.78 -23.02 -6.32
N PHE A 96 12.74 -23.76 -5.93
CA PHE A 96 11.61 -23.24 -5.18
C PHE A 96 12.04 -22.57 -3.86
N ASP A 97 12.91 -23.21 -3.08
CA ASP A 97 13.33 -22.70 -1.78
C ASP A 97 14.10 -21.37 -1.90
N THR A 98 14.95 -21.24 -2.91
CA THR A 98 15.67 -20.00 -3.20
C THR A 98 14.71 -18.86 -3.53
N ARG A 99 13.68 -19.12 -4.35
CA ARG A 99 12.64 -18.13 -4.68
C ARG A 99 11.83 -17.72 -3.46
N VAL A 100 11.41 -18.69 -2.65
CA VAL A 100 10.67 -18.43 -1.40
C VAL A 100 11.50 -17.58 -0.45
N ALA A 101 12.78 -17.89 -0.25
CA ALA A 101 13.65 -17.11 0.62
C ALA A 101 13.83 -15.66 0.14
N ALA A 102 13.97 -15.45 -1.18
CA ALA A 102 14.11 -14.12 -1.76
C ALA A 102 12.84 -13.27 -1.55
N TYR A 103 11.67 -13.82 -1.83
CA TYR A 103 10.40 -13.10 -1.67
C TYR A 103 10.04 -12.86 -0.20
N ARG A 104 10.31 -13.84 0.67
CA ARG A 104 10.15 -13.67 2.12
C ARG A 104 11.01 -12.53 2.64
N GLY A 105 12.29 -12.49 2.28
CA GLY A 105 13.19 -11.41 2.68
C GLY A 105 12.74 -10.03 2.19
N ALA A 106 12.13 -9.95 0.99
CA ALA A 106 11.58 -8.71 0.48
C ALA A 106 10.33 -8.26 1.26
N ILE A 107 9.45 -9.21 1.61
CA ILE A 107 8.26 -8.93 2.44
C ILE A 107 8.66 -8.50 3.85
N ASP A 108 9.64 -9.18 4.46
CA ASP A 108 10.12 -8.83 5.79
C ASP A 108 10.73 -7.43 5.81
N ALA A 109 11.52 -7.06 4.79
CA ALA A 109 12.06 -5.71 4.65
C ALA A 109 10.96 -4.63 4.53
N LEU A 110 9.85 -4.93 3.86
CA LEU A 110 8.70 -4.04 3.79
C LEU A 110 8.01 -3.90 5.15
N ARG A 111 7.81 -5.00 5.87
CA ARG A 111 7.22 -5.00 7.21
C ARG A 111 8.06 -4.21 8.20
N ASP A 112 9.38 -4.40 8.18
CA ASP A 112 10.31 -3.66 9.04
C ASP A 112 10.26 -2.16 8.73
N ALA A 113 10.28 -1.80 7.45
CA ALA A 113 10.18 -0.40 7.03
C ALA A 113 8.82 0.23 7.38
N ALA A 114 7.75 -0.55 7.42
CA ALA A 114 6.43 -0.10 7.87
C ALA A 114 6.35 0.07 9.40
N GLY A 115 7.35 -0.41 10.16
CA GLY A 115 7.30 -0.45 11.62
C GLY A 115 6.37 -1.53 12.19
N THR A 116 6.17 -2.61 11.43
CA THR A 116 5.33 -3.77 11.81
C THR A 116 6.16 -5.03 12.01
N SER A 117 7.38 -4.90 12.53
CA SER A 117 8.19 -6.06 12.91
C SER A 117 7.41 -6.93 13.91
N ALA A 118 7.24 -8.18 13.53
CA ALA A 118 6.60 -9.16 14.40
C ALA A 118 7.50 -9.49 15.60
#